data_35bfe2812aee8ece35005826aad9fdb4
#
_entry.id   35bfe2812aee8ece35005826aad9fdb4
#
_cell.length_a   1.000
_cell.length_b   1.000
_cell.length_c   1.000
_cell.angle_alpha   90.00
_cell.angle_beta   90.00
_cell.angle_gamma   90.00
#
_symmetry.space_group_name_H-M   'P 1'
#
loop_
_entity.id
_entity.type
_entity.pdbx_description
1 polymer ?
#
loop_
_entity_poly.entity_id
_entity_poly.type
_entity_poly.pdbx_seq_one_letter_code
_entity_poly.pdbx_strand_id
1 'polypeptide(L)'
;VLFISAAHGHQFAVAFSPPWPLGDLERSLLSVFCDRIAAAFDNLHMFGQLRNTQEATVVALADLAESRDPTTGGHVRRVSNLTDGIAAQLKAAGKYPEITTPTFMSLVGIASILHDVGKVATPDAVLLKPGRHTADERIMMEKHAAIGETVLARASQMVDGVSSLSLGAQIAGGHHEHFDGNGYPRGLKAQEIPLAARI
;
A
#
# COMPACT_ATOMS: atom_id res chain seq x y z
N VAL A 1 -27.35 -14.16 -32.74
CA VAL A 1 -27.56 -12.77 -32.26
C VAL A 1 -26.27 -12.30 -31.66
N LEU A 2 -25.82 -11.13 -32.02
CA LEU A 2 -24.61 -10.49 -31.55
C LEU A 2 -25.01 -9.17 -30.91
N PHE A 3 -24.62 -8.99 -29.65
CA PHE A 3 -24.70 -7.72 -28.92
C PHE A 3 -23.28 -7.20 -28.72
N ILE A 4 -23.04 -5.97 -29.11
CA ILE A 4 -21.74 -5.29 -28.92
C ILE A 4 -22.01 -4.09 -28.05
N SER A 5 -21.34 -4.03 -26.92
CA SER A 5 -21.29 -2.83 -26.07
C SER A 5 -19.86 -2.34 -25.99
N ALA A 6 -19.66 -1.03 -26.08
CA ALA A 6 -18.36 -0.39 -25.99
C ALA A 6 -18.34 0.58 -24.83
N ALA A 7 -17.33 0.47 -23.99
CA ALA A 7 -17.14 1.39 -22.88
C ALA A 7 -15.64 1.63 -22.67
N HIS A 8 -15.23 2.89 -22.55
CA HIS A 8 -13.84 3.34 -22.29
C HIS A 8 -12.75 2.68 -23.14
N GLY A 9 -13.04 2.42 -24.43
CA GLY A 9 -12.09 1.82 -25.37
C GLY A 9 -12.05 0.29 -25.38
N HIS A 10 -12.83 -0.38 -24.55
CA HIS A 10 -13.03 -1.82 -24.61
C HIS A 10 -14.35 -2.16 -25.29
N GLN A 11 -14.32 -3.18 -26.15
CA GLN A 11 -15.51 -3.71 -26.80
C GLN A 11 -15.83 -5.09 -26.24
N PHE A 12 -17.07 -5.28 -25.82
CA PHE A 12 -17.59 -6.56 -25.36
C PHE A 12 -18.60 -7.07 -26.36
N ALA A 13 -18.47 -8.31 -26.76
CA ALA A 13 -19.38 -8.96 -27.68
C ALA A 13 -19.96 -10.21 -26.99
N VAL A 14 -21.28 -10.28 -26.94
CA VAL A 14 -22.02 -11.48 -26.52
C VAL A 14 -22.68 -12.08 -27.73
N ALA A 15 -22.24 -13.29 -28.11
CA ALA A 15 -22.79 -14.02 -29.24
C ALA A 15 -23.45 -15.31 -28.74
N PHE A 16 -24.68 -15.56 -29.18
CA PHE A 16 -25.35 -16.82 -28.90
C PHE A 16 -26.37 -17.14 -30.00
N SER A 17 -26.73 -18.42 -30.13
CA SER A 17 -27.76 -18.91 -31.05
C SER A 17 -28.97 -19.37 -30.24
N PRO A 18 -30.02 -18.57 -30.16
CA PRO A 18 -31.25 -18.99 -29.45
C PRO A 18 -31.97 -20.09 -30.25
N PRO A 19 -32.67 -21.01 -29.59
CA PRO A 19 -33.39 -22.09 -30.25
C PRO A 19 -34.68 -21.60 -30.98
N TRP A 20 -35.11 -20.34 -30.74
CA TRP A 20 -36.22 -19.66 -31.40
C TRP A 20 -35.87 -18.22 -31.74
N PRO A 21 -36.59 -17.57 -32.69
CA PRO A 21 -36.39 -16.15 -32.96
C PRO A 21 -36.75 -15.30 -31.74
N LEU A 22 -35.85 -14.35 -31.40
CA LEU A 22 -36.10 -13.43 -30.29
C LEU A 22 -37.10 -12.35 -30.71
N GLY A 23 -38.09 -12.12 -29.83
CA GLY A 23 -38.98 -10.97 -29.92
C GLY A 23 -38.31 -9.65 -29.50
N ASP A 24 -39.02 -8.53 -29.67
CA ASP A 24 -38.48 -7.19 -29.35
C ASP A 24 -38.21 -7.01 -27.85
N LEU A 25 -39.06 -7.57 -26.99
CA LEU A 25 -38.86 -7.53 -25.55
C LEU A 25 -37.56 -8.28 -25.12
N GLU A 26 -37.37 -9.47 -25.67
CA GLU A 26 -36.20 -10.30 -25.36
C GLU A 26 -34.89 -9.63 -25.85
N ARG A 27 -34.91 -9.00 -27.03
CA ARG A 27 -33.81 -8.22 -27.56
C ARG A 27 -33.50 -7.03 -26.67
N SER A 28 -34.53 -6.30 -26.21
CA SER A 28 -34.35 -5.16 -25.29
C SER A 28 -33.77 -5.59 -23.95
N LEU A 29 -34.27 -6.69 -23.38
CA LEU A 29 -33.73 -7.24 -22.13
C LEU A 29 -32.26 -7.66 -22.26
N LEU A 30 -31.91 -8.31 -23.36
CA LEU A 30 -30.52 -8.70 -23.63
C LEU A 30 -29.60 -7.50 -23.84
N SER A 31 -30.07 -6.44 -24.49
CA SER A 31 -29.34 -5.19 -24.61
C SER A 31 -29.03 -4.60 -23.22
N VAL A 32 -30.05 -4.45 -22.38
CA VAL A 32 -29.89 -3.94 -21.01
C VAL A 32 -28.92 -4.82 -20.20
N PHE A 33 -29.01 -6.14 -20.36
CA PHE A 33 -28.08 -7.07 -19.70
C PHE A 33 -26.65 -6.87 -20.18
N CYS A 34 -26.43 -6.75 -21.48
CA CYS A 34 -25.09 -6.48 -22.05
C CYS A 34 -24.53 -5.13 -21.59
N ASP A 35 -25.35 -4.09 -21.51
CA ASP A 35 -24.94 -2.77 -21.01
C ASP A 35 -24.56 -2.82 -19.52
N ARG A 36 -25.27 -3.61 -18.72
CA ARG A 36 -24.91 -3.82 -17.31
C ARG A 36 -23.60 -4.58 -17.14
N ILE A 37 -23.35 -5.59 -17.95
CA ILE A 37 -22.08 -6.30 -17.97
C ILE A 37 -20.95 -5.34 -18.36
N ALA A 38 -21.13 -4.57 -19.43
CA ALA A 38 -20.13 -3.59 -19.87
C ALA A 38 -19.81 -2.58 -18.75
N ALA A 39 -20.82 -2.02 -18.10
CA ALA A 39 -20.62 -1.11 -16.97
C ALA A 39 -19.90 -1.77 -15.79
N ALA A 40 -20.12 -3.05 -15.52
CA ALA A 40 -19.42 -3.79 -14.48
C ALA A 40 -17.92 -3.95 -14.81
N PHE A 41 -17.58 -4.26 -16.06
CA PHE A 41 -16.18 -4.33 -16.52
C PHE A 41 -15.50 -2.97 -16.45
N ASP A 42 -16.20 -1.90 -16.86
CA ASP A 42 -15.65 -0.54 -16.73
C ASP A 42 -15.34 -0.18 -15.29
N ASN A 43 -16.25 -0.47 -14.36
CA ASN A 43 -16.01 -0.24 -12.96
C ASN A 43 -14.78 -1.01 -12.47
N LEU A 44 -14.64 -2.29 -12.83
CA LEU A 44 -13.46 -3.09 -12.48
C LEU A 44 -12.16 -2.49 -13.05
N HIS A 45 -12.21 -2.02 -14.30
CA HIS A 45 -11.07 -1.37 -14.93
C HIS A 45 -10.69 -0.05 -14.21
N MET A 46 -11.70 0.79 -13.93
CA MET A 46 -11.49 2.04 -13.19
C MET A 46 -10.94 1.80 -11.79
N PHE A 47 -11.43 0.80 -11.06
CA PHE A 47 -10.89 0.43 -9.75
C PHE A 47 -9.43 -0.03 -9.86
N GLY A 48 -9.09 -0.80 -10.89
CA GLY A 48 -7.70 -1.20 -11.16
C GLY A 48 -6.80 -0.01 -11.43
N GLN A 49 -7.25 0.94 -12.27
CA GLN A 49 -6.49 2.16 -12.56
C GLN A 49 -6.32 3.05 -11.32
N LEU A 50 -7.37 3.22 -10.53
CA LEU A 50 -7.31 3.99 -9.29
C LEU A 50 -6.29 3.38 -8.32
N ARG A 51 -6.33 2.07 -8.12
CA ARG A 51 -5.36 1.35 -7.30
C ARG A 51 -3.93 1.55 -7.78
N ASN A 52 -3.68 1.35 -9.07
CA ASN A 52 -2.34 1.53 -9.65
C ASN A 52 -1.84 2.97 -9.48
N THR A 53 -2.73 3.96 -9.63
CA THR A 53 -2.39 5.37 -9.42
C THR A 53 -2.07 5.66 -7.96
N GLN A 54 -2.82 5.09 -7.02
CA GLN A 54 -2.53 5.21 -5.59
C GLN A 54 -1.17 4.59 -5.24
N GLU A 55 -0.89 3.37 -5.72
CA GLU A 55 0.40 2.70 -5.51
C GLU A 55 1.55 3.53 -6.10
N ALA A 56 1.41 4.03 -7.33
CA ALA A 56 2.41 4.87 -7.96
C ALA A 56 2.66 6.18 -7.19
N THR A 57 1.59 6.79 -6.64
CA THR A 57 1.70 8.00 -5.81
C THR A 57 2.46 7.72 -4.51
N VAL A 58 2.17 6.60 -3.84
CA VAL A 58 2.87 6.19 -2.62
C VAL A 58 4.35 5.95 -2.89
N VAL A 59 4.67 5.24 -3.99
CA VAL A 59 6.07 5.03 -4.43
C VAL A 59 6.76 6.36 -4.71
N ALA A 60 6.13 7.26 -5.45
CA ALA A 60 6.72 8.56 -5.77
C ALA A 60 6.99 9.42 -4.53
N LEU A 61 6.09 9.37 -3.53
CA LEU A 61 6.29 10.08 -2.27
C LEU A 61 7.44 9.47 -1.44
N ALA A 62 7.56 8.15 -1.42
CA ALA A 62 8.66 7.45 -0.76
C ALA A 62 10.00 7.77 -1.45
N ASP A 63 10.06 7.67 -2.79
CA ASP A 63 11.24 8.04 -3.58
C ASP A 63 11.65 9.51 -3.36
N LEU A 64 10.67 10.42 -3.25
CA LEU A 64 10.94 11.83 -2.95
C LEU A 64 11.54 12.00 -1.55
N ALA A 65 11.01 11.31 -0.55
CA ALA A 65 11.54 11.34 0.81
C ALA A 65 12.98 10.79 0.86
N GLU A 66 13.24 9.68 0.14
CA GLU A 66 14.55 9.05 0.05
C GLU A 66 15.52 9.80 -0.89
N SER A 67 15.05 10.63 -1.82
CA SER A 67 15.92 11.35 -2.77
C SER A 67 16.92 12.27 -2.10
N ARG A 68 16.66 12.67 -0.86
CA ARG A 68 17.58 13.43 -0.01
C ARG A 68 18.66 12.56 0.67
N ASP A 69 18.45 11.23 0.71
CA ASP A 69 19.38 10.25 1.27
C ASP A 69 20.08 9.52 0.10
N PRO A 70 21.41 9.58 -0.05
CA PRO A 70 22.13 9.00 -1.19
C PRO A 70 22.05 7.48 -1.27
N THR A 71 21.29 6.83 -0.42
CA THR A 71 21.28 5.38 -0.25
C THR A 71 20.46 4.61 -1.28
N THR A 72 20.19 5.06 -2.46
CA THR A 72 19.96 4.09 -3.53
C THR A 72 18.62 4.03 -4.28
N GLY A 73 18.71 4.15 -5.60
CA GLY A 73 17.66 3.68 -6.50
C GLY A 73 17.29 2.20 -6.28
N GLY A 74 15.99 1.94 -6.13
CA GLY A 74 15.44 0.58 -6.01
C GLY A 74 15.37 0.01 -4.58
N HIS A 75 15.77 0.73 -3.54
CA HIS A 75 15.62 0.30 -2.14
C HIS A 75 14.15 0.08 -1.78
N VAL A 76 13.30 1.04 -2.06
CA VAL A 76 11.86 1.02 -1.81
C VAL A 76 11.20 -0.27 -2.33
N ARG A 77 11.48 -0.66 -3.58
CA ARG A 77 10.93 -1.87 -4.17
C ARG A 77 11.46 -3.14 -3.53
N ARG A 78 12.74 -3.18 -3.14
CA ARG A 78 13.30 -4.34 -2.43
C ARG A 78 12.66 -4.53 -1.06
N VAL A 79 12.49 -3.44 -0.30
CA VAL A 79 11.82 -3.47 1.00
C VAL A 79 10.40 -4.00 0.86
N SER A 80 9.61 -3.46 -0.07
CA SER A 80 8.24 -3.94 -0.34
C SER A 80 8.20 -5.44 -0.64
N ASN A 81 9.03 -5.92 -1.57
CA ASN A 81 9.05 -7.34 -1.96
C ASN A 81 9.48 -8.26 -0.81
N LEU A 82 10.44 -7.84 0.01
CA LEU A 82 10.88 -8.61 1.19
C LEU A 82 9.78 -8.68 2.23
N THR A 83 9.11 -7.56 2.52
CA THR A 83 7.99 -7.50 3.46
C THR A 83 6.85 -8.41 3.01
N ASP A 84 6.46 -8.37 1.72
CA ASP A 84 5.44 -9.26 1.18
C ASP A 84 5.85 -10.73 1.28
N GLY A 85 7.11 -11.04 0.98
CA GLY A 85 7.64 -12.40 1.09
C GLY A 85 7.60 -12.92 2.53
N ILE A 86 8.03 -12.12 3.52
CA ILE A 86 7.99 -12.49 4.94
C ILE A 86 6.54 -12.66 5.40
N ALA A 87 5.65 -11.72 5.08
CA ALA A 87 4.24 -11.80 5.42
C ALA A 87 3.57 -13.07 4.85
N ALA A 88 3.88 -13.42 3.59
CA ALA A 88 3.39 -14.64 2.96
C ALA A 88 3.87 -15.91 3.69
N GLN A 89 5.12 -15.95 4.12
CA GLN A 89 5.66 -17.07 4.90
C GLN A 89 5.01 -17.18 6.29
N LEU A 90 4.80 -16.06 6.97
CA LEU A 90 4.09 -16.05 8.26
C LEU A 90 2.67 -16.60 8.11
N LYS A 91 1.95 -16.15 7.08
CA LYS A 91 0.60 -16.64 6.77
C LYS A 91 0.60 -18.13 6.45
N ALA A 92 1.50 -18.61 5.59
CA ALA A 92 1.62 -20.01 5.24
C ALA A 92 1.94 -20.90 6.44
N ALA A 93 2.71 -20.38 7.39
CA ALA A 93 3.03 -21.05 8.66
C ALA A 93 1.91 -20.95 9.71
N GLY A 94 0.76 -20.35 9.38
CA GLY A 94 -0.36 -20.15 10.31
C GLY A 94 -0.04 -19.21 11.49
N LYS A 95 0.95 -18.33 11.33
CA LYS A 95 1.34 -17.35 12.35
C LYS A 95 0.49 -16.09 12.24
N TYR A 96 0.05 -15.57 13.38
CA TYR A 96 -0.74 -14.34 13.49
C TYR A 96 -1.98 -14.30 12.56
N PRO A 97 -2.83 -15.35 12.55
CA PRO A 97 -3.95 -15.46 11.60
C PRO A 97 -4.94 -14.29 11.73
N GLU A 98 -5.09 -13.74 12.93
CA GLU A 98 -5.94 -12.58 13.22
C GLU A 98 -5.44 -11.27 12.58
N ILE A 99 -4.15 -11.18 12.25
CA ILE A 99 -3.51 -10.01 11.66
C ILE A 99 -3.25 -10.24 10.17
N THR A 100 -2.82 -11.44 9.75
CA THR A 100 -2.49 -11.77 8.37
C THR A 100 -3.74 -11.96 7.48
N THR A 101 -4.68 -11.04 7.60
CA THR A 101 -5.92 -10.99 6.80
C THR A 101 -5.62 -10.69 5.34
N PRO A 102 -6.55 -10.97 4.39
CA PRO A 102 -6.37 -10.59 2.98
C PRO A 102 -6.05 -9.10 2.80
N THR A 103 -6.70 -8.22 3.57
CA THR A 103 -6.45 -6.78 3.53
C THR A 103 -5.03 -6.44 3.98
N PHE A 104 -4.57 -6.98 5.11
CA PHE A 104 -3.19 -6.80 5.57
C PHE A 104 -2.19 -7.26 4.51
N MET A 105 -2.38 -8.47 3.98
CA MET A 105 -1.51 -9.06 2.95
C MET A 105 -1.43 -8.25 1.66
N SER A 106 -2.50 -7.55 1.29
CA SER A 106 -2.52 -6.72 0.08
C SER A 106 -1.91 -5.33 0.26
N LEU A 107 -1.64 -4.91 1.50
CA LEU A 107 -1.22 -3.55 1.82
C LEU A 107 0.15 -3.46 2.49
N VAL A 108 0.62 -4.53 3.17
CA VAL A 108 1.81 -4.45 4.03
C VAL A 108 3.08 -4.11 3.24
N GLY A 109 3.26 -4.68 2.05
CA GLY A 109 4.41 -4.39 1.20
C GLY A 109 4.44 -2.93 0.74
N ILE A 110 3.31 -2.41 0.21
CA ILE A 110 3.25 -1.00 -0.18
C ILE A 110 3.33 -0.05 1.03
N ALA A 111 2.86 -0.47 2.19
CA ALA A 111 2.97 0.31 3.41
C ALA A 111 4.42 0.40 3.93
N SER A 112 5.21 -0.66 3.74
CA SER A 112 6.60 -0.72 4.25
C SER A 112 7.53 0.31 3.59
N ILE A 113 7.24 0.73 2.36
CA ILE A 113 8.05 1.75 1.68
C ILE A 113 7.95 3.13 2.32
N LEU A 114 6.95 3.36 3.18
CA LEU A 114 6.73 4.62 3.89
C LEU A 114 7.50 4.73 5.23
N HIS A 115 8.28 3.71 5.60
CA HIS A 115 8.96 3.66 6.91
C HIS A 115 9.79 4.91 7.20
N ASP A 116 10.46 5.44 6.19
CA ASP A 116 11.42 6.55 6.27
C ASP A 116 10.84 7.91 5.83
N VAL A 117 9.53 8.01 5.58
CA VAL A 117 8.91 9.26 5.09
C VAL A 117 9.18 10.46 6.01
N GLY A 118 9.35 10.22 7.31
CA GLY A 118 9.65 11.26 8.29
C GLY A 118 11.04 11.89 8.15
N LYS A 119 11.98 11.29 7.40
CA LYS A 119 13.29 11.89 7.08
C LYS A 119 13.19 13.23 6.37
N VAL A 120 12.04 13.52 5.74
CA VAL A 120 11.78 14.83 5.13
C VAL A 120 11.91 15.98 6.11
N ALA A 121 11.66 15.76 7.40
CA ALA A 121 11.80 16.76 8.45
C ALA A 121 13.20 16.82 9.10
N THR A 122 14.11 15.92 8.70
CA THR A 122 15.47 15.92 9.23
C THR A 122 16.31 16.99 8.51
N PRO A 123 17.03 17.88 9.26
CA PRO A 123 17.90 18.88 8.65
C PRO A 123 19.01 18.24 7.81
N ASP A 124 19.35 18.85 6.67
CA ASP A 124 20.39 18.35 5.77
C ASP A 124 21.74 18.17 6.45
N ALA A 125 22.10 19.08 7.38
CA ALA A 125 23.31 18.99 8.15
C ALA A 125 23.44 17.71 8.99
N VAL A 126 22.29 17.09 9.35
CA VAL A 126 22.24 15.81 10.06
C VAL A 126 22.08 14.66 9.07
N LEU A 127 21.12 14.75 8.15
CA LEU A 127 20.81 13.69 7.20
C LEU A 127 21.99 13.36 6.29
N LEU A 128 22.69 14.37 5.78
CA LEU A 128 23.79 14.25 4.82
C LEU A 128 25.19 14.29 5.46
N LYS A 129 25.25 14.23 6.78
CA LYS A 129 26.53 14.32 7.49
C LYS A 129 27.45 13.16 7.12
N PRO A 130 28.66 13.44 6.59
CA PRO A 130 29.66 12.39 6.41
C PRO A 130 30.20 11.95 7.77
N GLY A 131 30.03 10.68 8.12
CA GLY A 131 30.53 10.09 9.34
C GLY A 131 29.50 9.86 10.43
N ARG A 132 29.93 9.68 11.67
CA ARG A 132 29.04 9.37 12.80
C ARG A 132 28.33 10.61 13.31
N HIS A 133 27.06 10.46 13.68
CA HIS A 133 26.31 11.48 14.40
C HIS A 133 26.82 11.67 15.82
N THR A 134 26.80 12.90 16.30
CA THR A 134 26.90 13.20 17.73
C THR A 134 25.63 12.70 18.46
N ALA A 135 25.63 12.72 19.79
CA ALA A 135 24.46 12.32 20.56
C ALA A 135 23.22 13.18 20.20
N ASP A 136 23.38 14.49 20.08
CA ASP A 136 22.30 15.42 19.74
C ASP A 136 21.79 15.21 18.30
N GLU A 137 22.69 15.01 17.36
CA GLU A 137 22.33 14.73 15.96
C GLU A 137 21.61 13.37 15.83
N ARG A 138 22.03 12.38 16.61
CA ARG A 138 21.34 11.09 16.68
C ARG A 138 19.91 11.24 17.18
N ILE A 139 19.69 12.02 18.24
CA ILE A 139 18.33 12.33 18.74
C ILE A 139 17.51 13.04 17.67
N MET A 140 18.11 13.94 16.88
CA MET A 140 17.41 14.59 15.77
C MET A 140 17.06 13.59 14.66
N MET A 141 17.97 12.68 14.32
CA MET A 141 17.73 11.66 13.31
C MET A 141 16.63 10.69 13.75
N GLU A 142 16.65 10.22 14.99
CA GLU A 142 15.68 9.28 15.53
C GLU A 142 14.22 9.81 15.50
N LYS A 143 14.02 11.12 15.49
CA LYS A 143 12.70 11.76 15.39
C LYS A 143 11.96 11.42 14.11
N HIS A 144 12.65 10.99 13.02
CA HIS A 144 11.96 10.67 11.77
C HIS A 144 10.90 9.58 11.97
N ALA A 145 11.14 8.60 12.84
CA ALA A 145 10.18 7.54 13.13
C ALA A 145 8.85 8.08 13.69
N ALA A 146 8.93 8.92 14.72
CA ALA A 146 7.74 9.53 15.34
C ALA A 146 7.04 10.55 14.41
N ILE A 147 7.82 11.30 13.61
CA ILE A 147 7.27 12.26 12.65
C ILE A 147 6.55 11.52 11.53
N GLY A 148 7.17 10.47 10.96
CA GLY A 148 6.56 9.63 9.94
C GLY A 148 5.25 9.01 10.42
N GLU A 149 5.24 8.42 11.62
CA GLU A 149 4.02 7.91 12.26
C GLU A 149 2.93 8.97 12.35
N THR A 150 3.27 10.16 12.86
CA THR A 150 2.30 11.26 13.05
C THR A 150 1.68 11.71 11.72
N VAL A 151 2.50 11.90 10.70
CA VAL A 151 2.04 12.35 9.38
C VAL A 151 1.12 11.31 8.74
N LEU A 152 1.54 10.03 8.75
CA LEU A 152 0.78 8.95 8.15
C LEU A 152 -0.50 8.63 8.94
N ALA A 153 -0.45 8.67 10.27
CA ALA A 153 -1.63 8.49 11.10
C ALA A 153 -2.68 9.58 10.87
N ARG A 154 -2.25 10.84 10.74
CA ARG A 154 -3.15 11.93 10.39
C ARG A 154 -3.78 11.75 9.01
N ALA A 155 -2.99 11.36 8.02
CA ALA A 155 -3.49 11.10 6.67
C ALA A 155 -4.45 9.89 6.63
N SER A 156 -4.19 8.85 7.43
CA SER A 156 -5.05 7.66 7.51
C SER A 156 -6.45 7.94 8.04
N GLN A 157 -6.64 9.03 8.82
CA GLN A 157 -7.97 9.43 9.31
C GLN A 157 -8.91 9.91 8.19
N MET A 158 -8.37 10.19 6.99
CA MET A 158 -9.17 10.57 5.82
C MET A 158 -9.70 9.35 5.05
N VAL A 159 -9.35 8.14 5.47
CA VAL A 159 -9.70 6.87 4.79
C VAL A 159 -10.31 5.92 5.80
N ASP A 160 -11.47 5.35 5.48
CA ASP A 160 -12.12 4.38 6.35
C ASP A 160 -11.39 3.03 6.36
N GLY A 161 -11.27 2.43 7.53
CA GLY A 161 -10.71 1.09 7.72
C GLY A 161 -9.18 1.01 7.63
N VAL A 162 -8.68 -0.21 7.40
CA VAL A 162 -7.24 -0.47 7.27
C VAL A 162 -6.75 -0.02 5.89
N SER A 163 -5.74 0.82 5.86
CA SER A 163 -5.15 1.37 4.64
C SER A 163 -3.63 1.24 4.64
N SER A 164 -3.00 1.45 3.49
CA SER A 164 -1.53 1.53 3.40
C SER A 164 -0.96 2.65 4.29
N LEU A 165 -1.74 3.73 4.51
CA LEU A 165 -1.34 4.82 5.39
C LEU A 165 -1.38 4.41 6.86
N SER A 166 -2.44 3.70 7.30
CA SER A 166 -2.54 3.25 8.70
C SER A 166 -1.50 2.18 9.04
N LEU A 167 -1.20 1.26 8.13
CA LEU A 167 -0.09 0.30 8.29
C LEU A 167 1.26 1.01 8.20
N GLY A 168 1.42 1.94 7.26
CA GLY A 168 2.63 2.75 7.12
C GLY A 168 2.94 3.56 8.38
N ALA A 169 1.92 4.09 9.07
CA ALA A 169 2.10 4.76 10.35
C ALA A 169 2.67 3.82 11.42
N GLN A 170 2.13 2.59 11.53
CA GLN A 170 2.66 1.58 12.45
C GLN A 170 4.11 1.20 12.12
N ILE A 171 4.43 1.06 10.83
CA ILE A 171 5.77 0.72 10.37
C ILE A 171 6.72 1.89 10.66
N ALA A 172 6.38 3.11 10.24
CA ALA A 172 7.22 4.28 10.48
C ALA A 172 7.52 4.50 11.96
N GLY A 173 6.51 4.34 12.82
CA GLY A 173 6.67 4.49 14.28
C GLY A 173 7.36 3.33 14.97
N GLY A 174 7.55 2.18 14.31
CA GLY A 174 8.04 0.98 14.97
C GLY A 174 9.23 0.26 14.32
N HIS A 175 9.67 0.67 13.12
CA HIS A 175 10.73 -0.05 12.38
C HIS A 175 12.13 0.04 13.03
N HIS A 176 12.33 0.95 13.94
CA HIS A 176 13.53 1.06 14.77
C HIS A 176 13.34 0.56 16.20
N GLU A 177 12.18 0.01 16.53
CA GLU A 177 12.00 -0.65 17.81
C GLU A 177 12.76 -1.98 17.81
N HIS A 178 13.38 -2.29 18.94
CA HIS A 178 14.10 -3.55 19.11
C HIS A 178 13.28 -4.51 19.95
N PHE A 179 13.33 -5.80 19.63
CA PHE A 179 12.57 -6.82 20.34
C PHE A 179 12.88 -6.87 21.86
N ASP A 180 14.08 -6.44 22.24
CA ASP A 180 14.54 -6.34 23.63
C ASP A 180 14.11 -5.05 24.35
N GLY A 181 13.50 -4.09 23.63
CA GLY A 181 13.04 -2.80 24.16
C GLY A 181 14.11 -1.70 24.16
N ASN A 182 15.27 -1.93 23.55
CA ASN A 182 16.36 -0.93 23.45
C ASN A 182 16.28 -0.10 22.17
N GLY A 183 15.17 -0.19 21.42
CA GLY A 183 14.91 0.58 20.22
C GLY A 183 14.29 1.95 20.50
N TYR A 184 13.86 2.61 19.44
CA TYR A 184 13.20 3.91 19.52
C TYR A 184 12.00 3.98 18.53
N PRO A 185 11.08 4.93 18.67
CA PRO A 185 11.07 6.10 19.55
C PRO A 185 10.48 5.84 20.95
N ARG A 186 9.82 4.69 21.17
CA ARG A 186 9.06 4.42 22.41
C ARG A 186 9.71 3.37 23.31
N GLY A 187 10.68 2.62 22.81
CA GLY A 187 11.27 1.49 23.54
C GLY A 187 10.30 0.33 23.72
N LEU A 188 9.43 0.08 22.73
CA LEU A 188 8.49 -1.03 22.72
C LEU A 188 9.24 -2.36 22.74
N LYS A 189 8.66 -3.36 23.43
CA LYS A 189 9.30 -4.66 23.59
C LYS A 189 8.45 -5.79 23.06
N ALA A 190 9.09 -6.73 22.41
CA ALA A 190 8.49 -7.99 21.96
C ALA A 190 7.21 -7.76 21.13
N GLN A 191 6.06 -8.20 21.61
CA GLN A 191 4.77 -8.13 20.93
C GLN A 191 4.08 -6.76 21.05
N GLU A 192 4.58 -5.85 21.86
CA GLU A 192 4.12 -4.46 21.88
C GLU A 192 4.43 -3.75 20.56
N ILE A 193 5.49 -4.21 19.86
CA ILE A 193 5.83 -3.72 18.52
C ILE A 193 4.77 -4.26 17.55
N PRO A 194 4.07 -3.41 16.78
CA PRO A 194 3.11 -3.86 15.78
C PRO A 194 3.71 -4.88 14.81
N LEU A 195 2.95 -5.91 14.42
CA LEU A 195 3.45 -6.95 13.52
C LEU A 195 3.99 -6.35 12.21
N ALA A 196 3.30 -5.37 11.65
CA ALA A 196 3.74 -4.69 10.42
C ALA A 196 5.13 -4.05 10.54
N ALA A 197 5.51 -3.59 11.75
CA ALA A 197 6.83 -3.02 12.00
C ALA A 197 7.90 -4.08 12.36
N ARG A 198 7.48 -5.31 12.72
CA ARG A 198 8.39 -6.43 13.00
C ARG A 198 8.79 -7.23 11.76
N ILE A 199 8.02 -7.11 10.70
CA ILE A 199 8.31 -7.72 9.39
C ILE A 199 9.40 -6.94 8.68
#